data_e0df2f55b7e275693237a0cf705b885f
#
_entry.id   e0df2f55b7e275693237a0cf705b885f
#
_cell.length_a   1.000
_cell.length_b   1.000
_cell.length_c   1.000
_cell.angle_alpha   90.00
_cell.angle_beta   90.00
_cell.angle_gamma   90.00
#
_symmetry.space_group_name_H-M   'P 1'
#
loop_
_entity.id
_entity.type
_entity.pdbx_description
1 polymer ?
#
loop_
_entity_poly.entity_id
_entity_poly.type
_entity_poly.pdbx_seq_one_letter_code
_entity_poly.pdbx_strand_id
1 'polypeptide(L)'
;LLSSGQPTAEQLHHIKEYGCSTVINLALNDADPHLDQEDRICLELGLNYIHLPILWEMPAADQCLLVLDLIDHLVTNEIVWIHCAKNYRVSCLMALYRQYFMGMDIGSAQELLHQIWEPNETWTGLMHSVALQLQGRMATQDLQQSLIDPNQFT
;
A
#
# COMPACT_ATOMS: atom_id res chain seq x y z
N LEU A 1 -7.86 -2.27 -6.31
CA LEU A 1 -6.61 -2.55 -5.59
C LEU A 1 -6.67 -3.93 -4.96
N LEU A 2 -5.70 -4.76 -5.27
CA LEU A 2 -5.59 -6.13 -4.78
C LEU A 2 -4.21 -6.32 -4.15
N SER A 3 -4.11 -7.22 -3.19
CA SER A 3 -2.87 -7.42 -2.42
C SER A 3 -2.63 -8.89 -2.11
N SER A 4 -1.34 -9.25 -1.97
CA SER A 4 -0.94 -10.63 -1.67
C SER A 4 0.49 -10.71 -1.12
N GLY A 5 0.93 -11.95 -0.84
CA GLY A 5 2.35 -12.30 -0.78
C GLY A 5 2.93 -12.41 -2.19
N GLN A 6 4.13 -12.98 -2.32
CA GLN A 6 4.83 -13.07 -3.61
C GLN A 6 4.05 -13.92 -4.61
N PRO A 7 3.60 -13.36 -5.74
CA PRO A 7 3.02 -14.15 -6.82
C PRO A 7 4.08 -14.96 -7.56
N THR A 8 3.70 -16.14 -8.05
CA THR A 8 4.49 -16.90 -9.01
C THR A 8 4.37 -16.28 -10.41
N ALA A 9 5.22 -16.72 -11.35
CA ALA A 9 5.13 -16.30 -12.74
C ALA A 9 3.75 -16.61 -13.36
N GLU A 10 3.20 -17.79 -13.05
CA GLU A 10 1.87 -18.17 -13.51
C GLU A 10 0.78 -17.27 -12.91
N GLN A 11 0.89 -16.96 -11.62
CA GLN A 11 -0.04 -16.05 -10.96
C GLN A 11 0.04 -14.63 -11.53
N LEU A 12 1.22 -14.15 -11.90
CA LEU A 12 1.36 -12.85 -12.58
C LEU A 12 0.63 -12.83 -13.92
N HIS A 13 0.65 -13.95 -14.65
CA HIS A 13 -0.13 -14.08 -15.87
C HIS A 13 -1.63 -13.94 -15.59
N HIS A 14 -2.15 -14.60 -14.55
CA HIS A 14 -3.55 -14.47 -14.14
C HIS A 14 -3.89 -13.05 -13.65
N ILE A 15 -2.97 -12.40 -12.96
CA ILE A 15 -3.12 -11.00 -12.52
C ILE A 15 -3.32 -10.09 -13.74
N LYS A 16 -2.54 -10.30 -14.81
CA LYS A 16 -2.70 -9.57 -16.07
C LYS A 16 -4.05 -9.87 -16.71
N GLU A 17 -4.45 -11.13 -16.78
CA GLU A 17 -5.74 -11.53 -17.35
C GLU A 17 -6.92 -10.94 -16.58
N TYR A 18 -6.81 -10.79 -15.27
CA TYR A 18 -7.82 -10.16 -14.43
C TYR A 18 -8.06 -8.69 -14.79
N GLY A 19 -7.09 -8.04 -15.39
CA GLY A 19 -7.18 -6.65 -15.82
C GLY A 19 -6.26 -5.70 -15.09
N CYS A 20 -5.35 -6.21 -14.25
CA CYS A 20 -4.33 -5.37 -13.62
C CYS A 20 -3.37 -4.82 -14.66
N SER A 21 -2.96 -3.58 -14.48
CA SER A 21 -2.00 -2.89 -15.34
C SER A 21 -0.66 -2.63 -14.65
N THR A 22 -0.64 -2.60 -13.32
CA THR A 22 0.55 -2.30 -12.53
C THR A 22 0.69 -3.24 -11.35
N VAL A 23 1.91 -3.74 -11.14
CA VAL A 23 2.32 -4.54 -9.98
C VAL A 23 3.31 -3.72 -9.16
N ILE A 24 3.07 -3.61 -7.86
CA ILE A 24 3.98 -2.96 -6.91
C ILE A 24 4.55 -4.04 -6.00
N ASN A 25 5.88 -4.12 -5.91
CA ASN A 25 6.59 -5.04 -5.02
C ASN A 25 7.29 -4.26 -3.90
N LEU A 26 6.96 -4.57 -2.65
CA LEU A 26 7.56 -3.95 -1.47
C LEU A 26 8.66 -4.81 -0.83
N ALA A 27 8.92 -6.00 -1.36
CA ALA A 27 9.95 -6.90 -0.82
C ALA A 27 11.32 -6.62 -1.45
N LEU A 28 12.38 -6.94 -0.70
CA LEU A 28 13.73 -6.91 -1.26
C LEU A 28 13.94 -8.09 -2.20
N ASN A 29 14.93 -7.99 -3.09
CA ASN A 29 15.23 -9.04 -4.07
C ASN A 29 15.68 -10.36 -3.44
N ASP A 30 16.21 -10.31 -2.21
CA ASP A 30 16.66 -11.49 -1.45
C ASP A 30 15.63 -11.98 -0.42
N ALA A 31 14.40 -11.48 -0.48
CA ALA A 31 13.33 -11.96 0.39
C ALA A 31 13.00 -13.43 0.12
N ASP A 32 12.43 -14.09 1.11
CA ASP A 32 11.98 -15.48 1.00
C ASP A 32 10.48 -15.54 1.34
N PRO A 33 9.60 -15.90 0.40
CA PRO A 33 9.89 -16.20 -1.01
C PRO A 33 10.18 -14.94 -1.86
N HIS A 34 10.78 -15.14 -3.02
CA HIS A 34 10.95 -14.12 -4.06
C HIS A 34 10.79 -14.77 -5.44
N LEU A 35 10.68 -13.96 -6.47
CA LEU A 35 10.59 -14.41 -7.86
C LEU A 35 11.74 -13.78 -8.64
N ASP A 36 12.66 -14.62 -9.12
CA ASP A 36 13.77 -14.15 -9.94
C ASP A 36 13.27 -13.50 -11.22
N GLN A 37 13.86 -12.36 -11.57
CA GLN A 37 13.50 -11.62 -12.78
C GLN A 37 12.02 -11.20 -12.86
N GLU A 38 11.41 -10.90 -11.72
CA GLU A 38 10.01 -10.47 -11.69
C GLU A 38 9.76 -9.24 -12.57
N ASP A 39 10.69 -8.30 -12.59
CA ASP A 39 10.65 -7.11 -13.43
C ASP A 39 10.52 -7.48 -14.92
N ARG A 40 11.37 -8.40 -15.40
CA ARG A 40 11.32 -8.88 -16.79
C ARG A 40 10.01 -9.60 -17.08
N ILE A 41 9.58 -10.48 -16.20
CA ILE A 41 8.33 -11.25 -16.36
C ILE A 41 7.14 -10.30 -16.47
N CYS A 42 7.05 -9.30 -15.58
CA CYS A 42 5.98 -8.31 -15.63
C CYS A 42 5.97 -7.55 -16.95
N LEU A 43 7.13 -7.07 -17.41
CA LEU A 43 7.24 -6.32 -18.66
C LEU A 43 6.86 -7.17 -19.88
N GLU A 44 7.26 -8.44 -19.91
CA GLU A 44 6.87 -9.37 -20.97
C GLU A 44 5.38 -9.64 -21.01
N LEU A 45 4.70 -9.60 -19.84
CA LEU A 45 3.26 -9.71 -19.73
C LEU A 45 2.51 -8.40 -20.05
N GLY A 46 3.22 -7.31 -20.26
CA GLY A 46 2.61 -6.00 -20.46
C GLY A 46 2.15 -5.32 -19.17
N LEU A 47 2.69 -5.74 -18.02
CA LEU A 47 2.45 -5.12 -16.73
C LEU A 47 3.52 -4.07 -16.45
N ASN A 48 3.13 -2.92 -15.93
CA ASN A 48 4.09 -2.00 -15.31
C ASN A 48 4.57 -2.62 -13.99
N TYR A 49 5.84 -2.51 -13.71
CA TYR A 49 6.44 -3.04 -12.49
C TYR A 49 7.11 -1.93 -11.70
N ILE A 50 6.65 -1.71 -10.48
CA ILE A 50 7.20 -0.71 -9.57
C ILE A 50 7.78 -1.43 -8.36
N HIS A 51 9.08 -1.30 -8.15
CA HIS A 51 9.77 -1.92 -7.03
C HIS A 51 10.16 -0.85 -6.01
N LEU A 52 9.51 -0.89 -4.85
CA LEU A 52 9.75 0.01 -3.72
C LEU A 52 10.06 -0.83 -2.48
N PRO A 53 11.30 -1.35 -2.36
CA PRO A 53 11.63 -2.25 -1.26
C PRO A 53 11.59 -1.54 0.09
N ILE A 54 10.88 -2.15 1.04
CA ILE A 54 10.76 -1.67 2.42
C ILE A 54 11.44 -2.70 3.32
N LEU A 55 12.40 -2.23 4.12
CA LEU A 55 13.10 -3.09 5.06
C LEU A 55 12.14 -3.66 6.10
N TRP A 56 12.26 -4.96 6.35
CA TRP A 56 11.44 -5.65 7.34
C TRP A 56 11.77 -5.17 8.76
N GLU A 57 13.06 -5.07 9.08
CA GLU A 57 13.56 -4.79 10.43
C GLU A 57 13.54 -3.29 10.76
N MET A 58 13.55 -2.44 9.74
CA MET A 58 13.63 -0.98 9.94
C MET A 58 12.85 -0.24 8.85
N PRO A 59 11.52 -0.42 8.82
CA PRO A 59 10.69 0.27 7.84
C PRO A 59 10.67 1.78 8.09
N ALA A 60 10.72 2.57 7.00
CA ALA A 60 10.68 4.03 7.08
C ALA A 60 9.26 4.54 6.83
N ALA A 61 8.76 5.37 7.73
CA ALA A 61 7.42 5.95 7.63
C ALA A 61 7.24 6.78 6.35
N ASP A 62 8.24 7.57 5.96
CA ASP A 62 8.20 8.39 4.75
C ASP A 62 8.05 7.53 3.49
N GLN A 63 8.72 6.40 3.44
CA GLN A 63 8.62 5.46 2.33
C GLN A 63 7.22 4.83 2.26
N CYS A 64 6.65 4.50 3.40
CA CYS A 64 5.28 3.96 3.46
C CYS A 64 4.25 5.00 3.02
N LEU A 65 4.41 6.26 3.40
CA LEU A 65 3.57 7.35 2.92
C LEU A 65 3.67 7.52 1.41
N LEU A 66 4.87 7.43 0.85
CA LEU A 66 5.08 7.46 -0.60
C LEU A 66 4.29 6.35 -1.29
N VAL A 67 4.33 5.13 -0.76
CA VAL A 67 3.58 4.00 -1.31
C VAL A 67 2.08 4.26 -1.25
N LEU A 68 1.56 4.75 -0.13
CA LEU A 68 0.13 5.05 0.02
C LEU A 68 -0.33 6.13 -0.96
N ASP A 69 0.44 7.19 -1.12
CA ASP A 69 0.15 8.26 -2.08
C ASP A 69 0.19 7.76 -3.52
N LEU A 70 1.15 6.89 -3.84
CA LEU A 70 1.28 6.28 -5.17
C LEU A 70 0.05 5.41 -5.49
N ILE A 71 -0.35 4.55 -4.55
CA ILE A 71 -1.54 3.71 -4.71
C ILE A 71 -2.77 4.57 -4.96
N ASP A 72 -2.96 5.59 -4.14
CA ASP A 72 -4.13 6.48 -4.24
C ASP A 72 -4.20 7.18 -5.60
N HIS A 73 -3.06 7.56 -6.14
CA HIS A 73 -2.98 8.13 -7.48
C HIS A 73 -3.30 7.10 -8.58
N LEU A 74 -2.71 5.91 -8.49
CA LEU A 74 -2.86 4.89 -9.54
C LEU A 74 -4.27 4.31 -9.63
N VAL A 75 -4.93 4.05 -8.50
CA VAL A 75 -6.23 3.36 -8.49
C VAL A 75 -7.37 4.19 -9.06
N THR A 76 -7.18 5.48 -9.32
CA THR A 76 -8.19 6.31 -9.98
C THR A 76 -8.46 5.86 -11.42
N ASN A 77 -7.46 5.29 -12.11
CA ASN A 77 -7.54 4.96 -13.53
C ASN A 77 -7.19 3.51 -13.86
N GLU A 78 -6.70 2.72 -12.91
CA GLU A 78 -6.23 1.38 -13.20
C GLU A 78 -6.43 0.42 -12.02
N ILE A 79 -6.33 -0.87 -12.31
CA ILE A 79 -6.34 -1.92 -11.29
C ILE A 79 -4.88 -2.22 -10.95
N VAL A 80 -4.55 -2.11 -9.66
CA VAL A 80 -3.20 -2.27 -9.14
C VAL A 80 -3.13 -3.51 -8.25
N TRP A 81 -2.07 -4.28 -8.41
CA TRP A 81 -1.73 -5.39 -7.53
C TRP A 81 -0.49 -5.04 -6.72
N ILE A 82 -0.59 -5.06 -5.39
CA ILE A 82 0.54 -4.79 -4.51
C ILE A 82 0.89 -6.04 -3.71
N HIS A 83 2.18 -6.35 -3.62
CA HIS A 83 2.64 -7.52 -2.87
C HIS A 83 3.96 -7.26 -2.13
N CYS A 84 4.28 -8.15 -1.23
CA CYS A 84 5.60 -8.31 -0.63
C CYS A 84 5.95 -9.81 -0.63
N ALA A 85 6.72 -10.32 0.34
CA ALA A 85 7.04 -11.75 0.38
C ALA A 85 5.86 -12.58 0.92
N LYS A 86 5.36 -12.23 2.11
CA LYS A 86 4.34 -13.01 2.84
C LYS A 86 3.07 -12.23 3.15
N ASN A 87 2.82 -11.13 2.49
CA ASN A 87 1.69 -10.23 2.72
C ASN A 87 1.72 -9.48 4.07
N TYR A 88 2.76 -9.60 4.87
CA TYR A 88 2.81 -8.97 6.20
C TYR A 88 2.97 -7.46 6.10
N ARG A 89 3.97 -6.96 5.37
CA ARG A 89 4.18 -5.52 5.14
C ARG A 89 3.00 -4.89 4.42
N VAL A 90 2.57 -5.52 3.35
CA VAL A 90 1.45 -5.06 2.54
C VAL A 90 0.17 -4.96 3.35
N SER A 91 -0.13 -5.96 4.19
CA SER A 91 -1.37 -5.94 4.99
C SER A 91 -1.43 -4.78 5.98
N CYS A 92 -0.29 -4.37 6.54
CA CYS A 92 -0.21 -3.20 7.40
C CYS A 92 -0.51 -1.92 6.61
N LEU A 93 0.06 -1.77 5.42
CA LEU A 93 -0.20 -0.62 4.57
C LEU A 93 -1.65 -0.61 4.05
N MET A 94 -2.21 -1.78 3.76
CA MET A 94 -3.61 -1.88 3.34
C MET A 94 -4.58 -1.47 4.46
N ALA A 95 -4.28 -1.81 5.72
CA ALA A 95 -5.09 -1.36 6.86
C ALA A 95 -5.09 0.16 6.95
N LEU A 96 -3.94 0.82 6.79
CA LEU A 96 -3.82 2.27 6.78
C LEU A 96 -4.55 2.88 5.57
N TYR A 97 -4.39 2.28 4.38
CA TYR A 97 -5.05 2.74 3.17
C TYR A 97 -6.58 2.68 3.31
N ARG A 98 -7.12 1.56 3.78
CA ARG A 98 -8.57 1.40 4.00
C ARG A 98 -9.10 2.44 4.97
N GLN A 99 -8.39 2.67 6.07
CA GLN A 99 -8.83 3.62 7.09
C GLN A 99 -8.76 5.07 6.63
N TYR A 100 -7.63 5.50 6.07
CA TYR A 100 -7.37 6.91 5.80
C TYR A 100 -7.70 7.37 4.40
N PHE A 101 -7.75 6.47 3.43
CA PHE A 101 -8.02 6.82 2.02
C PHE A 101 -9.38 6.31 1.54
N MET A 102 -9.93 5.26 2.14
CA MET A 102 -11.20 4.68 1.75
C MET A 102 -12.32 4.95 2.76
N GLY A 103 -12.00 5.54 3.92
CA GLY A 103 -13.00 5.84 4.95
C GLY A 103 -13.51 4.64 5.72
N MET A 104 -12.80 3.52 5.70
CA MET A 104 -13.17 2.36 6.49
C MET A 104 -12.95 2.64 7.98
N ASP A 105 -13.86 2.18 8.85
CA ASP A 105 -13.67 2.32 10.28
C ASP A 105 -12.46 1.50 10.76
N ILE A 106 -11.81 1.97 11.82
CA ILE A 106 -10.59 1.36 12.33
C ILE A 106 -10.80 -0.11 12.75
N GLY A 107 -11.94 -0.43 13.35
CA GLY A 107 -12.25 -1.80 13.78
C GLY A 107 -12.27 -2.77 12.60
N SER A 108 -12.94 -2.42 11.52
CA SER A 108 -13.02 -3.24 10.31
C SER A 108 -11.66 -3.37 9.63
N ALA A 109 -10.89 -2.28 9.55
CA ALA A 109 -9.55 -2.31 8.96
C ALA A 109 -8.60 -3.21 9.76
N GLN A 110 -8.64 -3.14 11.08
CA GLN A 110 -7.84 -3.97 11.98
C GLN A 110 -8.25 -5.45 11.90
N GLU A 111 -9.52 -5.75 11.80
CA GLU A 111 -9.99 -7.12 11.65
C GLU A 111 -9.43 -7.78 10.40
N LEU A 112 -9.44 -7.09 9.27
CA LEU A 112 -8.85 -7.58 8.02
C LEU A 112 -7.35 -7.82 8.14
N LEU A 113 -6.64 -6.92 8.81
CA LEU A 113 -5.21 -7.08 9.08
C LEU A 113 -4.95 -8.33 9.93
N HIS A 114 -5.70 -8.51 11.01
CA HIS A 114 -5.49 -9.62 11.94
C HIS A 114 -5.89 -10.98 11.36
N GLN A 115 -6.63 -11.03 10.26
CA GLN A 115 -6.84 -12.26 9.51
C GLN A 115 -5.55 -12.75 8.82
N ILE A 116 -4.57 -11.86 8.62
CA ILE A 116 -3.31 -12.18 7.96
C ILE A 116 -2.21 -12.46 8.98
N TRP A 117 -2.02 -11.58 9.95
CA TRP A 117 -1.04 -11.74 11.01
C TRP A 117 -1.28 -10.74 12.15
N GLU A 118 -0.62 -11.00 13.29
CA GLU A 118 -0.55 -10.06 14.40
C GLU A 118 0.75 -9.25 14.23
N PRO A 119 0.69 -7.95 13.88
CA PRO A 119 1.90 -7.16 13.67
C PRO A 119 2.80 -7.14 14.90
N ASN A 120 4.11 -7.26 14.65
CA ASN A 120 5.11 -7.16 15.71
C ASN A 120 5.27 -5.71 16.18
N GLU A 121 6.13 -5.49 17.19
CA GLU A 121 6.36 -4.15 17.76
C GLU A 121 6.86 -3.16 16.71
N THR A 122 7.78 -3.58 15.86
CA THR A 122 8.35 -2.73 14.80
C THR A 122 7.27 -2.23 13.86
N TRP A 123 6.42 -3.12 13.37
CA TRP A 123 5.37 -2.76 12.41
C TRP A 123 4.18 -2.06 13.07
N THR A 124 3.88 -2.39 14.31
CA THR A 124 2.91 -1.64 15.12
C THR A 124 3.37 -0.19 15.30
N GLY A 125 4.63 0.01 15.65
CA GLY A 125 5.23 1.34 15.79
C GLY A 125 5.24 2.12 14.46
N LEU A 126 5.58 1.45 13.35
CA LEU A 126 5.51 2.04 12.03
C LEU A 126 4.09 2.53 11.69
N MET A 127 3.10 1.68 11.92
CA MET A 127 1.71 2.03 11.64
C MET A 127 1.26 3.24 12.44
N HIS A 128 1.63 3.32 13.72
CA HIS A 128 1.35 4.50 14.55
C HIS A 128 2.00 5.76 13.98
N SER A 129 3.26 5.68 13.58
CA SER A 129 4.00 6.82 13.00
C SER A 129 3.34 7.32 11.72
N VAL A 130 2.97 6.42 10.81
CA VAL A 130 2.29 6.76 9.56
C VAL A 130 0.91 7.34 9.84
N ALA A 131 0.15 6.72 10.76
CA ALA A 131 -1.18 7.18 11.13
C ALA A 131 -1.16 8.61 11.68
N LEU A 132 -0.20 8.96 12.53
CA LEU A 132 -0.04 10.31 13.06
C LEU A 132 0.20 11.33 11.94
N GLN A 133 1.03 10.99 10.97
CA GLN A 133 1.31 11.88 9.84
C GLN A 133 0.07 12.05 8.94
N LEU A 134 -0.69 10.97 8.70
CA LEU A 134 -1.94 11.04 7.93
C LEU A 134 -3.00 11.87 8.67
N GLN A 135 -3.11 11.72 9.97
CA GLN A 135 -4.00 12.54 10.79
C GLN A 135 -3.60 14.02 10.73
N GLY A 136 -2.30 14.33 10.77
CA GLY A 136 -1.79 15.68 10.60
C GLY A 136 -2.14 16.28 9.25
N ARG A 137 -2.04 15.51 8.17
CA ARG A 137 -2.44 15.93 6.82
C ARG A 137 -3.93 16.26 6.77
N MET A 138 -4.79 15.39 7.33
CA MET A 138 -6.24 15.60 7.38
C MET A 138 -6.60 16.87 8.15
N ALA A 139 -6.00 17.09 9.31
CA ALA A 139 -6.21 18.29 10.10
C ALA A 139 -5.81 19.57 9.35
N THR A 140 -4.68 19.52 8.62
CA THR A 140 -4.21 20.63 7.80
C THR A 140 -5.17 20.91 6.64
N GLN A 141 -5.65 19.88 5.96
CA GLN A 141 -6.62 20.00 4.87
C GLN A 141 -7.94 20.61 5.37
N ASP A 142 -8.44 20.15 6.51
CA ASP A 142 -9.67 20.69 7.11
C ASP A 142 -9.51 22.16 7.45
N LEU A 143 -8.36 22.55 8.01
CA LEU A 143 -8.08 23.96 8.31
C LEU A 143 -8.01 24.81 7.03
N GLN A 144 -7.33 24.33 6.00
CA GLN A 144 -7.24 25.01 4.70
C GLN A 144 -8.63 25.17 4.06
N GLN A 145 -9.44 24.13 4.09
CA GLN A 145 -10.80 24.15 3.59
C GLN A 145 -11.64 25.18 4.33
N SER A 146 -11.50 25.25 5.64
CA SER A 146 -12.18 26.25 6.47
C SER A 146 -11.78 27.68 6.10
N LEU A 147 -10.50 27.90 5.80
CA LEU A 147 -9.97 29.24 5.44
C LEU A 147 -10.41 29.73 4.07
N ILE A 148 -10.72 28.83 3.13
CA ILE A 148 -11.11 29.16 1.76
C ILE A 148 -12.63 29.02 1.52
N ASP A 149 -13.42 28.74 2.55
CA ASP A 149 -14.87 28.63 2.43
C ASP A 149 -15.47 29.99 2.08
N PRO A 150 -16.11 30.14 0.88
CA PRO A 150 -16.69 31.42 0.44
C PRO A 150 -17.75 31.95 1.40
N ASN A 151 -18.42 31.07 2.15
CA ASN A 151 -19.49 31.46 3.06
C ASN A 151 -18.96 32.19 4.31
N GLN A 152 -17.64 32.09 4.60
CA GLN A 152 -17.03 32.83 5.71
C GLN A 152 -16.85 34.32 5.41
N PHE A 153 -16.92 34.73 4.13
CA PHE A 153 -16.67 36.10 3.68
C PHE A 153 -17.91 36.80 3.18
N THR A 154 -19.04 36.17 3.35
CA THR A 154 -20.34 36.75 3.04
C THR A 154 -21.05 37.15 4.32
#